data_876e15a60f582f6a5a80cf813ebb4e3d
#
_entry.id   876e15a60f582f6a5a80cf813ebb4e3d
#
_cell.length_a   1.000
_cell.length_b   1.000
_cell.length_c   1.000
_cell.angle_alpha   90.00
_cell.angle_beta   90.00
_cell.angle_gamma   90.00
#
_symmetry.space_group_name_H-M   'P 1'
#
loop_
_entity.id
_entity.type
_entity.pdbx_description
1 polymer ?
#
loop_
_entity_poly.entity_id
_entity_poly.type
_entity_poly.pdbx_seq_one_letter_code
_entity_poly.pdbx_strand_id
1 'polypeptide(L)'
;MDWVTPDEADIQAAESQKSQHTWIPRTDENSRRPKGSQSSSEAGPRSTGSLDRPQVTPARADRSEHFPRSVRIRRSNEIQEILQQGKRESTGNLEIFFANPKALVSRFGVIVPKHGQRIVDRNRLKRQLREIGRRRVIPHLSSQGREGDVLIRATRSAYRASFAELEREINKAVEGFCSEES
;
A
#
# COMPACT_ATOMS: atom_id res chain seq x y z
N MET A 1 -37.10 41.88 -1.96
CA MET A 1 -36.01 41.14 -2.56
C MET A 1 -36.38 39.66 -2.55
N ASP A 2 -37.04 39.27 -3.63
CA ASP A 2 -37.68 37.96 -3.75
C ASP A 2 -36.67 36.90 -4.16
N TRP A 3 -36.50 35.89 -3.28
CA TRP A 3 -35.75 34.70 -3.60
C TRP A 3 -36.60 33.77 -4.47
N VAL A 4 -36.23 33.66 -5.73
CA VAL A 4 -36.79 32.69 -6.65
C VAL A 4 -36.11 31.34 -6.38
N THR A 5 -36.89 30.39 -5.86
CA THR A 5 -36.45 28.99 -5.74
C THR A 5 -36.45 28.34 -7.13
N PRO A 6 -35.41 27.62 -7.55
CA PRO A 6 -35.44 26.91 -8.83
C PRO A 6 -36.44 25.74 -8.77
N ASP A 7 -37.16 25.59 -9.87
CA ASP A 7 -38.26 24.66 -10.12
C ASP A 7 -37.75 23.18 -10.05
N GLU A 8 -38.54 22.35 -9.37
CA GLU A 8 -38.28 20.93 -9.17
C GLU A 8 -38.31 20.09 -10.46
N ALA A 9 -38.64 20.70 -11.58
CA ALA A 9 -38.73 20.02 -12.86
C ALA A 9 -37.37 19.71 -13.54
N ASP A 10 -36.31 20.40 -13.16
CA ASP A 10 -34.97 20.22 -13.78
C ASP A 10 -34.16 19.08 -13.20
N ILE A 11 -34.55 18.47 -12.08
CA ILE A 11 -33.80 17.39 -11.42
C ILE A 11 -34.13 16.01 -12.03
N GLN A 12 -35.25 15.85 -12.73
CA GLN A 12 -35.66 14.55 -13.27
C GLN A 12 -35.10 14.20 -14.66
N ALA A 13 -34.46 15.13 -15.36
CA ALA A 13 -33.88 14.88 -16.68
C ALA A 13 -32.48 14.27 -16.70
N ALA A 14 -31.79 14.17 -15.57
CA ALA A 14 -30.42 13.70 -15.49
C ALA A 14 -30.23 12.19 -15.20
N GLU A 15 -31.33 11.43 -14.98
CA GLU A 15 -31.25 10.02 -14.58
C GLU A 15 -31.44 8.99 -15.69
N SER A 16 -31.61 9.41 -16.94
CA SER A 16 -31.96 8.49 -18.04
C SER A 16 -30.85 8.12 -19.02
N GLN A 17 -29.59 8.30 -18.68
CA GLN A 17 -28.48 7.79 -19.52
C GLN A 17 -27.49 6.90 -18.74
N LYS A 18 -28.00 5.82 -18.16
CA LYS A 18 -27.15 4.66 -17.86
C LYS A 18 -26.91 3.89 -19.15
N SER A 19 -25.82 4.20 -19.82
CA SER A 19 -25.31 3.41 -20.93
C SER A 19 -25.02 2.00 -20.46
N GLN A 20 -25.76 1.06 -21.03
CA GLN A 20 -25.55 -0.38 -20.91
C GLN A 20 -24.21 -0.73 -21.58
N HIS A 21 -23.16 -0.81 -20.81
CA HIS A 21 -21.94 -1.47 -21.27
C HIS A 21 -22.18 -2.98 -21.26
N THR A 22 -22.55 -3.50 -22.42
CA THR A 22 -22.56 -4.92 -22.72
C THR A 22 -21.17 -5.49 -22.55
N TRP A 23 -20.98 -6.29 -21.51
CA TRP A 23 -19.78 -7.07 -21.27
C TRP A 23 -19.73 -8.19 -22.32
N ILE A 24 -18.75 -8.15 -23.22
CA ILE A 24 -18.46 -9.23 -24.18
C ILE A 24 -17.42 -10.14 -23.53
N PRO A 25 -17.73 -11.42 -23.26
CA PRO A 25 -16.74 -12.37 -22.80
C PRO A 25 -15.75 -12.67 -23.91
N ARG A 26 -14.46 -12.47 -23.62
CA ARG A 26 -13.38 -12.96 -24.48
C ARG A 26 -13.39 -14.49 -24.43
N THR A 27 -13.69 -15.10 -25.54
CA THR A 27 -13.50 -16.54 -25.76
C THR A 27 -12.00 -16.84 -25.76
N ASP A 28 -11.58 -17.66 -24.82
CA ASP A 28 -10.25 -18.26 -24.76
C ASP A 28 -10.07 -19.24 -25.95
N GLU A 29 -9.44 -18.75 -27.00
CA GLU A 29 -8.96 -19.58 -28.11
C GLU A 29 -7.43 -19.64 -28.08
N ASN A 30 -6.90 -20.41 -27.12
CA ASN A 30 -5.51 -20.84 -27.16
C ASN A 30 -5.32 -22.24 -26.58
N SER A 31 -6.00 -23.19 -27.22
CA SER A 31 -5.76 -24.62 -27.03
C SER A 31 -5.19 -25.21 -28.31
N ARG A 32 -3.87 -25.15 -28.50
CA ARG A 32 -3.14 -26.13 -29.33
C ARG A 32 -1.64 -25.79 -29.37
N ARG A 33 -0.90 -26.27 -28.39
CA ARG A 33 0.53 -26.57 -28.62
C ARG A 33 0.69 -28.03 -28.93
N PRO A 34 1.28 -28.41 -30.07
CA PRO A 34 1.58 -29.80 -30.40
C PRO A 34 2.75 -30.27 -29.53
N LYS A 35 2.59 -31.49 -29.01
CA LYS A 35 3.67 -32.31 -28.45
C LYS A 35 4.57 -32.74 -29.58
N GLY A 36 5.77 -32.24 -29.66
CA GLY A 36 6.86 -32.69 -30.55
C GLY A 36 7.86 -33.48 -29.74
N SER A 37 7.79 -34.77 -29.94
CA SER A 37 8.76 -35.82 -30.21
C SER A 37 10.13 -35.76 -29.54
N GLN A 38 10.36 -36.83 -28.83
CA GLN A 38 11.63 -37.37 -28.34
C GLN A 38 12.68 -37.50 -29.47
N SER A 39 13.90 -37.13 -29.18
CA SER A 39 15.06 -37.74 -29.82
C SER A 39 16.15 -37.97 -28.77
N SER A 40 16.55 -39.22 -28.78
CA SER A 40 17.51 -39.91 -27.95
C SER A 40 18.95 -39.49 -28.23
N SER A 41 19.79 -39.76 -27.20
CA SER A 41 21.22 -40.14 -27.29
C SER A 41 22.22 -39.06 -27.68
N GLU A 42 23.15 -38.75 -26.77
CA GLU A 42 24.47 -39.36 -26.76
C GLU A 42 25.23 -39.05 -25.47
N ALA A 43 25.84 -40.08 -24.93
CA ALA A 43 26.69 -40.04 -23.77
C ALA A 43 28.05 -39.44 -24.15
N GLY A 44 28.42 -38.32 -23.54
CA GLY A 44 29.78 -37.77 -23.58
C GLY A 44 30.42 -37.87 -22.20
N PRO A 45 31.75 -38.01 -22.12
CA PRO A 45 32.47 -38.56 -20.98
C PRO A 45 32.53 -37.58 -19.78
N ARG A 46 32.43 -38.18 -18.62
CA ARG A 46 32.58 -37.56 -17.30
C ARG A 46 33.97 -36.96 -17.14
N SER A 47 34.06 -35.63 -16.98
CA SER A 47 35.23 -35.03 -16.40
C SER A 47 34.98 -34.77 -14.91
N THR A 48 35.61 -35.59 -14.10
CA THR A 48 35.79 -35.40 -12.66
C THR A 48 36.68 -34.21 -12.43
N GLY A 49 36.11 -33.11 -11.99
CA GLY A 49 36.81 -31.92 -11.55
C GLY A 49 36.05 -31.33 -10.36
N SER A 50 36.10 -32.08 -9.24
CA SER A 50 35.63 -31.54 -7.96
C SER A 50 36.68 -30.56 -7.46
N LEU A 51 36.51 -29.28 -7.84
CA LEU A 51 37.07 -28.17 -7.05
C LEU A 51 35.97 -27.78 -6.08
N ASP A 52 36.15 -28.30 -4.87
CA ASP A 52 35.43 -27.92 -3.67
C ASP A 52 35.63 -26.42 -3.43
N ARG A 53 34.83 -25.62 -4.10
CA ARG A 53 34.76 -24.18 -3.85
C ARG A 53 33.90 -24.02 -2.61
N PRO A 54 34.50 -23.56 -1.47
CA PRO A 54 33.69 -23.28 -0.30
C PRO A 54 32.59 -22.30 -0.71
N GLN A 55 31.36 -22.79 -0.72
CA GLN A 55 30.16 -21.98 -0.84
C GLN A 55 30.10 -21.15 0.43
N VAL A 56 30.79 -20.00 0.41
CA VAL A 56 30.52 -18.93 1.36
C VAL A 56 29.13 -18.43 1.00
N THR A 57 28.12 -19.13 1.52
CA THR A 57 26.79 -18.58 1.58
C THR A 57 26.94 -17.29 2.38
N PRO A 58 26.75 -16.10 1.77
CA PRO A 58 26.72 -14.89 2.58
C PRO A 58 25.63 -15.14 3.62
N ALA A 59 26.04 -15.06 4.89
CA ALA A 59 25.14 -15.14 6.03
C ALA A 59 23.95 -14.26 5.65
N ARG A 60 22.78 -14.88 5.56
CA ARG A 60 21.55 -14.27 5.06
C ARG A 60 21.29 -13.07 5.94
N ALA A 61 21.83 -11.91 5.49
CA ALA A 61 21.67 -10.63 6.17
C ALA A 61 20.21 -10.50 6.57
N ASP A 62 20.05 -10.30 7.83
CA ASP A 62 18.86 -10.18 8.62
C ASP A 62 17.59 -9.85 7.80
N ARG A 63 16.69 -10.82 7.68
CA ARG A 63 15.39 -10.68 7.03
C ARG A 63 14.42 -9.79 7.80
N SER A 64 14.89 -9.09 8.83
CA SER A 64 14.13 -8.12 9.61
C SER A 64 13.64 -6.93 8.76
N GLU A 65 14.26 -6.71 7.59
CA GLU A 65 13.84 -5.67 6.65
C GLU A 65 12.54 -5.96 5.89
N HIS A 66 11.96 -7.14 6.04
CA HIS A 66 10.72 -7.47 5.37
C HIS A 66 9.52 -6.86 6.10
N PHE A 67 8.67 -6.14 5.37
CA PHE A 67 7.39 -5.65 5.88
C PHE A 67 6.32 -6.74 5.70
N PRO A 68 6.03 -7.57 6.72
CA PRO A 68 5.16 -8.73 6.58
C PRO A 68 3.71 -8.36 6.27
N ARG A 69 2.96 -9.30 5.71
CA ARG A 69 1.55 -9.06 5.33
C ARG A 69 0.64 -8.84 6.54
N SER A 70 0.96 -9.47 7.67
CA SER A 70 0.22 -9.37 8.93
C SER A 70 0.20 -7.95 9.49
N VAL A 71 1.27 -7.20 9.31
CA VAL A 71 1.41 -5.81 9.80
C VAL A 71 0.83 -4.77 8.82
N ARG A 72 0.18 -5.20 7.72
CA ARG A 72 -0.36 -4.28 6.71
C ARG A 72 -1.87 -4.20 6.79
N ILE A 73 -2.40 -3.00 6.94
CA ILE A 73 -3.82 -2.71 6.77
C ILE A 73 -4.12 -2.69 5.27
N ARG A 74 -4.99 -3.59 4.78
CA ARG A 74 -5.26 -3.76 3.35
C ARG A 74 -6.74 -3.88 3.01
N ARG A 75 -7.57 -4.35 3.95
CA ARG A 75 -8.99 -4.60 3.71
C ARG A 75 -9.75 -3.28 3.67
N SER A 76 -10.62 -3.12 2.69
CA SER A 76 -11.39 -1.89 2.51
C SER A 76 -12.25 -1.55 3.72
N ASN A 77 -12.86 -2.56 4.35
CA ASN A 77 -13.69 -2.36 5.54
C ASN A 77 -12.86 -1.84 6.72
N GLU A 78 -11.67 -2.42 6.96
CA GLU A 78 -10.75 -1.94 8.02
C GLU A 78 -10.30 -0.50 7.75
N ILE A 79 -9.97 -0.19 6.50
CA ILE A 79 -9.58 1.15 6.09
C ILE A 79 -10.71 2.15 6.34
N GLN A 80 -11.93 1.82 5.95
CA GLN A 80 -13.09 2.71 6.15
C GLN A 80 -13.38 2.94 7.64
N GLU A 81 -13.29 1.90 8.45
CA GLU A 81 -13.49 2.00 9.88
C GLU A 81 -12.44 2.91 10.55
N ILE A 82 -11.16 2.75 10.21
CA ILE A 82 -10.09 3.61 10.72
C ILE A 82 -10.29 5.07 10.27
N LEU A 83 -10.75 5.31 9.05
CA LEU A 83 -11.05 6.65 8.55
C LEU A 83 -12.23 7.31 9.27
N GLN A 84 -13.19 6.53 9.76
CA GLN A 84 -14.39 7.04 10.45
C GLN A 84 -14.20 7.22 11.96
N GLN A 85 -13.52 6.29 12.59
CA GLN A 85 -13.40 6.19 14.04
C GLN A 85 -12.02 6.57 14.59
N GLY A 86 -10.99 6.54 13.71
CA GLY A 86 -9.62 6.84 14.12
C GLY A 86 -9.42 8.33 14.47
N LYS A 87 -8.55 8.59 15.45
CA LYS A 87 -8.07 9.92 15.75
C LYS A 87 -7.29 10.44 14.55
N ARG A 88 -7.74 11.56 13.99
CA ARG A 88 -7.13 12.15 12.79
C ARG A 88 -6.17 13.27 13.18
N GLU A 89 -4.97 13.19 12.66
CA GLU A 89 -3.98 14.28 12.66
C GLU A 89 -3.67 14.70 11.22
N SER A 90 -3.72 15.99 10.96
CA SER A 90 -3.49 16.56 9.63
C SER A 90 -2.20 17.34 9.61
N THR A 91 -1.29 16.99 8.72
CA THR A 91 -0.05 17.70 8.45
C THR A 91 -0.12 18.41 7.09
N GLY A 92 0.95 19.09 6.67
CA GLY A 92 0.98 19.79 5.39
C GLY A 92 0.79 18.89 4.17
N ASN A 93 1.32 17.67 4.24
CA ASN A 93 1.34 16.74 3.13
C ASN A 93 0.54 15.45 3.39
N LEU A 94 0.20 15.14 4.64
CA LEU A 94 -0.38 13.86 5.02
C LEU A 94 -1.56 14.06 5.98
N GLU A 95 -2.49 13.12 5.93
CA GLU A 95 -3.49 12.87 6.96
C GLU A 95 -3.17 11.53 7.61
N ILE A 96 -2.98 11.53 8.91
CA ILE A 96 -2.60 10.35 9.68
C ILE A 96 -3.75 10.00 10.60
N PHE A 97 -4.14 8.75 10.61
CA PHE A 97 -5.24 8.23 11.41
C PHE A 97 -4.69 7.17 12.36
N PHE A 98 -4.98 7.33 13.62
CA PHE A 98 -4.63 6.38 14.67
C PHE A 98 -5.89 5.70 15.18
N ALA A 99 -5.88 4.39 15.28
CA ALA A 99 -7.00 3.62 15.79
C ALA A 99 -6.52 2.53 16.74
N ASN A 100 -7.41 2.07 17.59
CA ASN A 100 -7.13 0.96 18.48
C ASN A 100 -6.78 -0.30 17.67
N PRO A 101 -5.80 -1.08 18.12
CA PRO A 101 -5.35 -2.24 17.38
C PRO A 101 -6.45 -3.32 17.36
N LYS A 102 -6.70 -3.90 16.19
CA LYS A 102 -7.53 -5.11 16.05
C LYS A 102 -6.73 -6.40 16.23
N ALA A 103 -5.43 -6.30 16.35
CA ALA A 103 -4.51 -7.42 16.51
C ALA A 103 -3.50 -7.09 17.61
N LEU A 104 -2.88 -8.11 18.17
CA LEU A 104 -1.82 -7.99 19.19
C LEU A 104 -0.50 -7.44 18.61
N VAL A 105 -0.54 -6.76 17.47
CA VAL A 105 0.63 -6.16 16.82
C VAL A 105 0.23 -4.87 16.14
N SER A 106 1.10 -3.89 16.18
CA SER A 106 0.90 -2.64 15.46
C SER A 106 0.84 -2.87 13.95
N ARG A 107 -0.17 -2.30 13.30
CA ARG A 107 -0.36 -2.41 11.86
C ARG A 107 -0.29 -1.05 11.19
N PHE A 108 0.15 -1.06 9.94
CA PHE A 108 0.38 0.15 9.17
C PHE A 108 -0.25 0.06 7.78
N GLY A 109 -0.96 1.11 7.39
CA GLY A 109 -1.60 1.22 6.09
C GLY A 109 -1.26 2.52 5.36
N VAL A 110 -1.32 2.48 4.02
CA VAL A 110 -1.04 3.66 3.18
C VAL A 110 -2.10 3.78 2.09
N ILE A 111 -2.74 4.94 2.05
CA ILE A 111 -3.65 5.35 0.98
C ILE A 111 -2.98 6.47 0.18
N VAL A 112 -2.80 6.24 -1.12
CA VAL A 112 -2.28 7.25 -2.04
C VAL A 112 -3.31 7.48 -3.13
N PRO A 113 -4.15 8.52 -3.02
CA PRO A 113 -5.15 8.88 -4.02
C PRO A 113 -4.49 9.30 -5.35
N LYS A 114 -5.22 9.15 -6.44
CA LYS A 114 -4.66 9.42 -7.79
C LYS A 114 -4.34 10.90 -8.03
N HIS A 115 -5.20 11.81 -7.62
CA HIS A 115 -5.05 13.27 -7.75
C HIS A 115 -4.58 13.76 -9.15
N GLY A 116 -4.90 13.02 -10.22
CA GLY A 116 -4.43 13.33 -11.57
C GLY A 116 -2.97 12.97 -11.85
N GLN A 117 -2.25 12.39 -10.90
CA GLN A 117 -0.83 12.04 -11.03
C GLN A 117 -0.63 10.73 -11.82
N ARG A 118 0.57 10.58 -12.39
CA ARG A 118 0.96 9.38 -13.12
C ARG A 118 1.04 8.18 -12.18
N ILE A 119 0.82 6.99 -12.71
CA ILE A 119 0.90 5.76 -11.93
C ILE A 119 2.31 5.52 -11.33
N VAL A 120 3.35 5.98 -12.01
CA VAL A 120 4.74 5.87 -11.56
C VAL A 120 4.95 6.71 -10.30
N ASP A 121 4.50 7.97 -10.31
CA ASP A 121 4.65 8.90 -9.17
C ASP A 121 3.86 8.38 -7.96
N ARG A 122 2.65 7.89 -8.20
CA ARG A 122 1.84 7.25 -7.16
C ARG A 122 2.53 6.03 -6.55
N ASN A 123 3.12 5.17 -7.36
CA ASN A 123 3.84 3.99 -6.88
C ASN A 123 5.12 4.38 -6.13
N ARG A 124 5.84 5.42 -6.58
CA ARG A 124 7.01 5.97 -5.89
C ARG A 124 6.63 6.47 -4.51
N LEU A 125 5.63 7.34 -4.40
CA LEU A 125 5.16 7.87 -3.11
C LEU A 125 4.70 6.74 -2.18
N LYS A 126 3.94 5.78 -2.70
CA LYS A 126 3.49 4.62 -1.93
C LYS A 126 4.66 3.78 -1.38
N ARG A 127 5.75 3.65 -2.14
CA ARG A 127 6.97 2.94 -1.67
C ARG A 127 7.67 3.75 -0.59
N GLN A 128 7.82 5.06 -0.75
CA GLN A 128 8.41 5.96 0.24
C GLN A 128 7.67 5.90 1.57
N LEU A 129 6.35 6.07 1.57
CA LEU A 129 5.54 6.01 2.77
C LEU A 129 5.58 4.65 3.47
N ARG A 130 5.62 3.55 2.72
CA ARG A 130 5.80 2.21 3.31
C ARG A 130 7.15 2.02 3.95
N GLU A 131 8.19 2.58 3.37
CA GLU A 131 9.54 2.51 3.90
C GLU A 131 9.65 3.28 5.22
N ILE A 132 9.05 4.48 5.30
CA ILE A 132 8.98 5.24 6.55
C ILE A 132 8.17 4.45 7.59
N GLY A 133 7.00 3.91 7.22
CA GLY A 133 6.20 3.08 8.12
C GLY A 133 6.97 1.90 8.70
N ARG A 134 7.72 1.20 7.87
CA ARG A 134 8.51 0.05 8.26
C ARG A 134 9.68 0.43 9.18
N ARG A 135 10.40 1.51 8.86
CA ARG A 135 11.62 1.89 9.57
C ARG A 135 11.39 2.73 10.81
N ARG A 136 10.32 3.53 10.82
CA ARG A 136 10.08 4.50 11.88
C ARG A 136 8.83 4.19 12.68
N VAL A 137 7.67 4.07 12.02
CA VAL A 137 6.39 3.98 12.73
C VAL A 137 6.28 2.68 13.53
N ILE A 138 6.46 1.54 12.89
CA ILE A 138 6.31 0.23 13.55
C ILE A 138 7.31 0.04 14.69
N PRO A 139 8.63 0.28 14.51
CA PRO A 139 9.57 0.15 15.61
C PRO A 139 9.32 1.14 16.75
N HIS A 140 8.90 2.37 16.43
CA HIS A 140 8.58 3.38 17.45
C HIS A 140 7.41 2.96 18.32
N LEU A 141 6.30 2.52 17.73
CA LEU A 141 5.15 2.01 18.47
C LEU A 141 5.52 0.80 19.33
N SER A 142 6.30 -0.11 18.78
CA SER A 142 6.77 -1.31 19.52
C SER A 142 7.67 -0.93 20.69
N SER A 143 8.55 0.05 20.54
CA SER A 143 9.46 0.51 21.63
C SER A 143 8.71 1.19 22.78
N GLN A 144 7.58 1.81 22.49
CA GLN A 144 6.70 2.42 23.49
C GLN A 144 5.75 1.42 24.15
N GLY A 145 5.81 0.15 23.78
CA GLY A 145 4.87 -0.87 24.24
C GLY A 145 3.43 -0.60 23.82
N ARG A 146 3.23 0.23 22.82
CA ARG A 146 1.90 0.59 22.31
C ARG A 146 1.58 -0.21 21.06
N GLU A 147 0.43 -0.81 21.08
CA GLU A 147 -0.14 -1.43 19.89
C GLU A 147 -1.18 -0.48 19.29
N GLY A 148 -1.15 -0.32 17.97
CA GLY A 148 -2.06 0.58 17.29
C GLY A 148 -2.10 0.38 15.79
N ASP A 149 -3.24 0.70 15.19
CA ASP A 149 -3.40 0.75 13.75
C ASP A 149 -3.14 2.18 13.26
N VAL A 150 -2.12 2.33 12.42
CA VAL A 150 -1.77 3.63 11.83
C VAL A 150 -2.06 3.61 10.33
N LEU A 151 -2.88 4.53 9.88
CA LEU A 151 -3.24 4.68 8.47
C LEU A 151 -2.84 6.07 7.97
N ILE A 152 -2.01 6.11 6.94
CA ILE A 152 -1.58 7.37 6.32
C ILE A 152 -2.29 7.55 4.98
N ARG A 153 -2.92 8.72 4.82
CA ARG A 153 -3.51 9.17 3.57
C ARG A 153 -2.69 10.34 3.02
N ALA A 154 -2.15 10.17 1.82
CA ALA A 154 -1.41 11.22 1.15
C ALA A 154 -2.35 12.27 0.57
N THR A 155 -2.04 13.56 0.77
CA THR A 155 -2.70 14.68 0.11
C THR A 155 -2.07 14.95 -1.26
N ARG A 156 -2.57 15.93 -2.00
CA ARG A 156 -2.01 16.32 -3.30
C ARG A 156 -0.59 16.88 -3.18
N SER A 157 -0.30 17.60 -2.11
CA SER A 157 1.03 18.17 -1.85
C SER A 157 2.11 17.10 -1.62
N ALA A 158 1.76 15.96 -1.04
CA ALA A 158 2.69 14.85 -0.79
C ALA A 158 3.46 14.36 -2.03
N TYR A 159 2.90 14.54 -3.22
CA TYR A 159 3.59 14.16 -4.46
C TYR A 159 4.81 15.03 -4.79
N ARG A 160 4.88 16.22 -4.22
CA ARG A 160 5.99 17.17 -4.39
C ARG A 160 6.94 17.18 -3.21
N ALA A 161 6.52 16.62 -2.09
CA ALA A 161 7.31 16.57 -0.87
C ALA A 161 8.51 15.63 -1.02
N SER A 162 9.62 16.00 -0.39
CA SER A 162 10.80 15.16 -0.29
C SER A 162 10.58 14.02 0.71
N PHE A 163 11.41 12.97 0.62
CA PHE A 163 11.36 11.86 1.58
C PHE A 163 11.57 12.34 3.01
N ALA A 164 12.52 13.25 3.23
CA ALA A 164 12.84 13.77 4.55
C ALA A 164 11.71 14.61 5.17
N GLU A 165 10.97 15.36 4.36
CA GLU A 165 9.78 16.10 4.80
C GLU A 165 8.67 15.15 5.24
N LEU A 166 8.37 14.14 4.42
CA LEU A 166 7.36 13.13 4.75
C LEU A 166 7.75 12.35 6.03
N GLU A 167 9.01 11.98 6.16
CA GLU A 167 9.51 11.31 7.35
C GLU A 167 9.36 12.17 8.60
N ARG A 168 9.71 13.45 8.53
CA ARG A 168 9.59 14.40 9.64
C ARG A 168 8.14 14.60 10.08
N GLU A 169 7.23 14.78 9.11
CA GLU A 169 5.81 14.94 9.40
C GLU A 169 5.22 13.71 10.08
N ILE A 170 5.57 12.52 9.60
CA ILE A 170 5.09 11.26 10.18
C ILE A 170 5.65 11.06 11.60
N ASN A 171 6.95 11.28 11.81
CA ASN A 171 7.55 11.15 13.14
C ASN A 171 6.89 12.10 14.14
N LYS A 172 6.70 13.38 13.78
CA LYS A 172 6.06 14.37 14.63
C LYS A 172 4.65 13.93 15.03
N ALA A 173 3.86 13.44 14.09
CA ALA A 173 2.49 12.98 14.36
C ALA A 173 2.47 11.73 15.26
N VAL A 174 3.38 10.80 15.05
CA VAL A 174 3.47 9.58 15.87
C VAL A 174 3.94 9.91 17.30
N GLU A 175 4.89 10.81 17.45
CA GLU A 175 5.35 11.31 18.75
C GLU A 175 4.22 12.05 19.50
N GLY A 176 3.47 12.92 18.80
CA GLY A 176 2.31 13.62 19.36
C GLY A 176 1.26 12.65 19.86
N PHE A 177 0.92 11.63 19.07
CA PHE A 177 -0.03 10.58 19.47
C PHE A 177 0.43 9.82 20.72
N CYS A 178 1.73 9.52 20.81
CA CYS A 178 2.28 8.83 21.99
C CYS A 178 2.27 9.70 23.26
N SER A 179 2.38 11.02 23.12
CA SER A 179 2.46 11.95 24.25
C SER A 179 1.10 12.30 24.87
N GLU A 180 0.02 12.28 24.07
CA GLU A 180 -1.31 12.72 24.54
C GLU A 180 -2.05 11.70 25.43
N GLU A 181 -1.62 10.45 25.42
CA GLU A 181 -2.26 9.37 26.18
C GLU A 181 -1.44 8.93 27.42
N SER A 182 -0.41 9.66 27.81
CA SER A 182 0.33 9.48 29.06
C SER A 182 -0.29 10.36 30.13
#